data_b1a805542d4af741d16319ebcf6dae42
#
_entry.id   b1a805542d4af741d16319ebcf6dae42
#
_cell.length_a   1.000
_cell.length_b   1.000
_cell.length_c   1.000
_cell.angle_alpha   90.00
_cell.angle_beta   90.00
_cell.angle_gamma   90.00
#
_symmetry.space_group_name_H-M   'P 1'
#
loop_
_entity.id
_entity.type
_entity.pdbx_description
1 polymer ?
#
loop_
_entity_poly.entity_id
_entity_poly.type
_entity_poly.pdbx_seq_one_letter_code
_entity_poly.pdbx_strand_id
1 'polypeptide(L)'
;MKMQLFNLSKPVCALVTVSFLTGCDTPVPSFQIQSVANNMLRPTTSTRISSMQQSSNLLDEKTKAATEEVFVPSIKAVGFSAIAIQPSKNLNQRRLMAIRAAKLDAYRGLTEQIYGLSLDGETTVAEAMLTSDKMSSAVRGTIMGAETVRIEPTGSDTYEVEMSVSEAHIRRLIQNYTRGLL
;
A
#
# COMPACT_ATOMS: atom_id res chain seq x y z
N MET A 1 -47.72 -36.78 -1.51
CA MET A 1 -48.19 -37.01 -0.13
C MET A 1 -46.98 -37.23 0.77
N LYS A 2 -46.78 -36.35 1.69
CA LYS A 2 -46.15 -36.29 3.01
C LYS A 2 -45.33 -34.99 3.14
N MET A 3 -45.99 -34.01 3.73
CA MET A 3 -45.41 -32.83 4.35
C MET A 3 -44.54 -33.28 5.52
N GLN A 4 -43.31 -32.81 5.58
CA GLN A 4 -42.50 -32.81 6.79
C GLN A 4 -42.32 -31.35 7.24
N LEU A 5 -43.02 -31.06 8.32
CA LEU A 5 -42.86 -29.86 9.15
C LEU A 5 -41.52 -29.95 9.85
N PHE A 6 -40.61 -28.99 9.59
CA PHE A 6 -39.40 -28.80 10.39
C PHE A 6 -39.57 -27.62 11.35
N ASN A 7 -39.58 -28.02 12.53
CA ASN A 7 -39.63 -27.50 13.86
C ASN A 7 -38.84 -26.19 14.11
N LEU A 8 -39.56 -25.22 14.65
CA LEU A 8 -39.07 -23.94 15.18
C LEU A 8 -38.38 -24.20 16.52
N SER A 9 -37.08 -24.00 16.63
CA SER A 9 -36.37 -24.06 17.91
C SER A 9 -35.77 -22.69 18.24
N LYS A 10 -36.39 -22.09 19.22
CA LYS A 10 -36.10 -21.02 20.19
C LYS A 10 -34.78 -20.28 20.16
N PRO A 11 -34.79 -18.95 20.39
CA PRO A 11 -33.59 -18.11 20.60
C PRO A 11 -33.07 -18.27 22.04
N VAL A 12 -31.79 -18.57 22.16
CA VAL A 12 -31.06 -18.47 23.43
C VAL A 12 -30.59 -17.02 23.58
N CYS A 13 -31.25 -16.34 24.50
CA CYS A 13 -30.84 -15.00 24.97
C CYS A 13 -29.64 -15.17 25.89
N ALA A 14 -28.43 -14.84 25.44
CA ALA A 14 -27.26 -14.72 26.29
C ALA A 14 -27.12 -13.26 26.72
N LEU A 15 -27.49 -13.00 27.98
CA LEU A 15 -27.20 -11.76 28.70
C LEU A 15 -25.69 -11.66 28.92
N VAL A 16 -25.03 -10.75 28.21
CA VAL A 16 -23.66 -10.32 28.53
C VAL A 16 -23.74 -9.12 29.42
N THR A 17 -23.48 -9.34 30.70
CA THR A 17 -23.29 -8.28 31.71
C THR A 17 -21.98 -7.57 31.43
N VAL A 18 -22.08 -6.28 31.13
CA VAL A 18 -20.94 -5.37 31.02
C VAL A 18 -20.53 -4.96 32.43
N SER A 19 -19.41 -5.48 32.90
CA SER A 19 -18.72 -4.99 34.09
C SER A 19 -17.91 -3.75 33.74
N PHE A 20 -18.35 -2.62 34.24
CA PHE A 20 -17.56 -1.40 34.32
C PHE A 20 -16.43 -1.61 35.33
N LEU A 21 -15.19 -1.55 34.90
CA LEU A 21 -14.03 -1.37 35.78
C LEU A 21 -13.38 -0.02 35.48
N THR A 22 -13.45 0.76 36.52
CA THR A 22 -12.81 2.03 36.83
C THR A 22 -11.35 2.16 36.39
N GLY A 23 -11.05 3.34 35.86
CA GLY A 23 -9.91 4.18 36.16
C GLY A 23 -8.49 3.62 36.04
N CYS A 24 -7.75 4.09 35.04
CA CYS A 24 -6.32 4.33 35.16
C CYS A 24 -6.00 5.65 34.45
N ASP A 25 -5.90 6.70 35.24
CA ASP A 25 -5.22 7.95 34.91
C ASP A 25 -3.73 7.64 34.69
N THR A 26 -3.27 7.74 33.45
CA THR A 26 -1.86 7.80 33.15
C THR A 26 -1.45 9.26 32.94
N PRO A 27 -0.53 9.81 33.77
CA PRO A 27 -0.05 11.16 33.57
C PRO A 27 0.81 11.25 32.32
N VAL A 28 0.42 12.15 31.41
CA VAL A 28 1.23 12.54 30.24
C VAL A 28 2.50 13.25 30.73
N PRO A 29 3.70 12.84 30.31
CA PRO A 29 4.90 13.56 30.63
C PRO A 29 4.92 14.90 29.85
N SER A 30 4.90 16.00 30.58
CA SER A 30 5.12 17.34 30.05
C SER A 30 6.57 17.47 29.58
N PHE A 31 6.76 17.58 28.27
CA PHE A 31 8.05 17.87 27.66
C PHE A 31 8.39 19.35 27.90
N GLN A 32 9.23 19.63 28.88
CA GLN A 32 9.78 20.98 29.10
C GLN A 32 10.86 21.27 28.05
N ILE A 33 10.56 22.25 27.22
CA ILE A 33 11.56 22.88 26.33
C ILE A 33 12.40 23.81 27.22
N GLN A 34 13.60 23.35 27.60
CA GLN A 34 14.60 24.24 28.18
C GLN A 34 15.27 25.02 27.06
N SER A 35 14.93 26.28 26.99
CA SER A 35 15.66 27.32 26.26
C SER A 35 17.04 27.48 26.87
N VAL A 36 18.11 27.12 26.13
CA VAL A 36 19.46 27.55 26.44
C VAL A 36 19.80 28.71 25.52
N ALA A 37 19.55 29.88 26.04
CA ALA A 37 20.07 31.11 25.47
C ALA A 37 21.51 31.36 26.02
N ASN A 38 22.33 31.86 25.14
CA ASN A 38 23.53 32.62 25.37
C ASN A 38 24.83 31.91 25.80
N ASN A 39 25.75 31.82 24.85
CA ASN A 39 27.06 32.32 25.19
C ASN A 39 27.71 33.01 23.98
N MET A 40 28.01 34.30 24.23
CA MET A 40 28.60 35.27 23.33
C MET A 40 30.09 35.01 23.13
N LEU A 41 30.56 35.34 21.90
CA LEU A 41 31.83 35.97 21.53
C LEU A 41 33.15 35.33 22.01
N ARG A 42 33.91 34.83 21.01
CA ARG A 42 35.25 35.34 20.76
C ARG A 42 35.75 34.94 19.35
N PRO A 43 36.28 35.87 18.56
CA PRO A 43 36.98 35.58 17.32
C PRO A 43 38.47 35.44 17.60
N THR A 44 39.11 34.39 17.15
CA THR A 44 40.55 34.41 16.86
C THR A 44 40.95 33.31 15.87
N THR A 45 41.50 33.75 14.77
CA THR A 45 42.63 33.18 14.04
C THR A 45 42.32 32.07 13.03
N SER A 46 42.12 32.53 11.80
CA SER A 46 42.61 31.96 10.55
C SER A 46 43.92 31.18 10.72
N THR A 47 43.95 29.93 10.29
CA THR A 47 45.04 29.26 9.57
C THR A 47 44.90 27.73 9.70
N ARG A 48 44.85 27.05 8.58
CA ARG A 48 44.85 25.61 8.32
C ARG A 48 43.49 24.98 7.97
N ILE A 49 42.97 25.37 6.84
CA ILE A 49 42.06 24.54 6.09
C ILE A 49 42.59 24.45 4.65
N SER A 50 43.59 23.64 4.43
CA SER A 50 44.08 23.32 3.08
C SER A 50 44.53 21.86 2.89
N SER A 51 44.21 20.98 3.81
CA SER A 51 44.63 19.56 3.68
C SER A 51 43.55 18.51 3.93
N MET A 52 42.27 18.88 3.98
CA MET A 52 41.16 17.93 4.19
C MET A 52 40.17 17.84 3.01
N GLN A 53 40.45 18.45 1.90
CA GLN A 53 39.58 18.39 0.71
C GLN A 53 39.97 17.36 -0.33
N GLN A 54 40.95 16.51 -0.06
CA GLN A 54 41.44 15.53 -1.03
C GLN A 54 41.03 14.08 -0.71
N SER A 55 40.33 13.86 0.41
CA SER A 55 39.88 12.50 0.81
C SER A 55 38.41 12.21 0.53
N SER A 56 37.63 13.20 0.15
CA SER A 56 36.17 12.96 -0.12
C SER A 56 35.89 12.51 -1.55
N ASN A 57 36.80 12.75 -2.49
CA ASN A 57 36.54 12.41 -3.90
C ASN A 57 36.87 10.97 -4.29
N LEU A 58 37.45 10.17 -3.41
CA LEU A 58 37.79 8.75 -3.66
C LEU A 58 36.72 7.79 -3.15
N LEU A 59 35.76 8.26 -2.37
CA LEU A 59 34.65 7.43 -1.88
C LEU A 59 33.42 7.51 -2.77
N ASP A 60 33.24 8.59 -3.53
CA ASP A 60 32.08 8.77 -4.40
C ASP A 60 32.19 8.02 -5.73
N GLU A 61 33.39 7.66 -6.17
CA GLU A 61 33.61 6.96 -7.44
C GLU A 61 33.47 5.43 -7.32
N LYS A 62 33.59 4.86 -6.11
CA LYS A 62 33.50 3.41 -5.89
C LYS A 62 32.08 2.92 -5.60
N THR A 63 31.14 3.82 -5.35
CA THR A 63 29.73 3.48 -5.12
C THR A 63 28.88 3.50 -6.39
N LYS A 64 29.49 3.91 -7.52
CA LYS A 64 28.80 3.98 -8.82
C LYS A 64 29.05 2.77 -9.72
N ALA A 65 29.69 1.75 -9.19
CA ALA A 65 29.91 0.50 -9.91
C ALA A 65 28.82 -0.52 -9.56
N ALA A 66 27.91 -0.69 -10.51
CA ALA A 66 27.09 -1.87 -10.75
C ALA A 66 26.04 -2.20 -9.67
N THR A 67 25.02 -1.39 -9.59
CA THR A 67 23.70 -1.99 -9.54
C THR A 67 23.07 -1.65 -10.89
N GLU A 68 23.09 -2.59 -11.79
CA GLU A 68 22.24 -2.58 -12.98
C GLU A 68 20.82 -2.61 -12.42
N GLU A 69 20.26 -1.43 -12.16
CA GLU A 69 18.88 -1.30 -11.71
C GLU A 69 18.00 -1.80 -12.84
N VAL A 70 17.57 -3.05 -12.71
CA VAL A 70 16.50 -3.56 -13.57
C VAL A 70 15.35 -2.56 -13.47
N PHE A 71 15.15 -1.80 -14.54
CA PHE A 71 14.05 -0.84 -14.62
C PHE A 71 12.73 -1.63 -14.57
N VAL A 72 12.07 -1.59 -13.42
CA VAL A 72 10.74 -2.14 -13.24
C VAL A 72 9.77 -0.97 -13.21
N PRO A 73 8.95 -0.75 -14.23
CA PRO A 73 8.01 0.36 -14.24
C PRO A 73 6.97 0.21 -13.12
N SER A 74 6.51 1.33 -12.56
CA SER A 74 5.34 1.30 -11.70
C SER A 74 4.13 0.89 -12.52
N ILE A 75 3.35 -0.06 -12.01
CA ILE A 75 2.14 -0.54 -12.67
C ILE A 75 0.98 0.35 -12.22
N LYS A 76 0.24 0.89 -13.17
CA LYS A 76 -0.93 1.71 -12.94
C LYS A 76 -2.14 1.16 -13.67
N ALA A 77 -3.31 1.30 -13.04
CA ALA A 77 -4.57 0.98 -13.68
C ALA A 77 -5.62 2.04 -13.33
N VAL A 78 -6.52 2.25 -14.27
CA VAL A 78 -7.65 3.17 -14.13
C VAL A 78 -8.92 2.35 -14.19
N GLY A 79 -9.84 2.61 -13.27
CA GLY A 79 -11.14 1.98 -13.26
C GLY A 79 -12.27 3.02 -13.27
N PHE A 80 -13.39 2.64 -13.84
CA PHE A 80 -14.54 3.51 -14.05
C PHE A 80 -15.81 2.92 -13.45
N SER A 81 -16.72 3.79 -12.98
CA SER A 81 -18.05 3.36 -12.60
C SER A 81 -19.07 4.51 -12.68
N ALA A 82 -20.24 4.23 -13.26
CA ALA A 82 -21.32 5.20 -13.33
C ALA A 82 -22.10 5.28 -12.00
N ILE A 83 -22.55 6.50 -11.68
CA ILE A 83 -23.36 6.79 -10.48
C ILE A 83 -24.80 6.25 -10.65
N ALA A 84 -25.34 6.34 -11.86
CA ALA A 84 -26.73 5.98 -12.13
C ALA A 84 -27.04 4.50 -11.85
N ILE A 85 -26.07 3.60 -12.11
CA ILE A 85 -26.25 2.15 -11.93
C ILE A 85 -26.18 1.70 -10.47
N GLN A 86 -25.80 2.57 -9.54
CA GLN A 86 -25.61 2.19 -8.15
C GLN A 86 -26.95 2.01 -7.41
N PRO A 87 -27.12 0.90 -6.65
CA PRO A 87 -28.39 0.54 -6.02
C PRO A 87 -28.67 1.36 -4.74
N SER A 88 -28.94 2.64 -4.86
CA SER A 88 -29.34 3.49 -3.74
C SER A 88 -30.27 4.62 -4.20
N LYS A 89 -31.18 5.03 -3.33
CA LYS A 89 -32.05 6.19 -3.55
C LYS A 89 -31.33 7.52 -3.23
N ASN A 90 -30.33 7.49 -2.37
CA ASN A 90 -29.58 8.68 -1.96
C ASN A 90 -28.42 8.92 -2.94
N LEU A 91 -28.37 10.13 -3.52
CA LEU A 91 -27.36 10.52 -4.49
C LEU A 91 -25.93 10.45 -3.92
N ASN A 92 -25.72 10.91 -2.70
CA ASN A 92 -24.40 10.89 -2.08
C ASN A 92 -23.93 9.46 -1.83
N GLN A 93 -24.84 8.57 -1.43
CA GLN A 93 -24.52 7.15 -1.29
C GLN A 93 -24.20 6.51 -2.64
N ARG A 94 -24.93 6.83 -3.72
CA ARG A 94 -24.61 6.36 -5.08
C ARG A 94 -23.21 6.79 -5.51
N ARG A 95 -22.83 8.05 -5.24
CA ARG A 95 -21.48 8.56 -5.54
C ARG A 95 -20.40 7.77 -4.81
N LEU A 96 -20.57 7.52 -3.52
CA LEU A 96 -19.62 6.71 -2.73
C LEU A 96 -19.53 5.27 -3.23
N MET A 97 -20.65 4.68 -3.64
CA MET A 97 -20.68 3.33 -4.23
C MET A 97 -20.00 3.31 -5.60
N ALA A 98 -20.20 4.33 -6.43
CA ALA A 98 -19.52 4.45 -7.72
C ALA A 98 -17.99 4.55 -7.55
N ILE A 99 -17.50 5.34 -6.60
CA ILE A 99 -16.06 5.41 -6.28
C ILE A 99 -15.51 4.03 -5.86
N ARG A 100 -16.24 3.30 -5.02
CA ARG A 100 -15.81 1.94 -4.62
C ARG A 100 -15.82 0.96 -5.78
N ALA A 101 -16.82 1.04 -6.65
CA ALA A 101 -16.91 0.19 -7.84
C ALA A 101 -15.79 0.51 -8.85
N ALA A 102 -15.50 1.79 -9.10
CA ALA A 102 -14.37 2.22 -9.92
C ALA A 102 -13.02 1.73 -9.35
N LYS A 103 -12.88 1.77 -8.02
CA LYS A 103 -11.69 1.23 -7.35
C LYS A 103 -11.54 -0.28 -7.57
N LEU A 104 -12.63 -1.04 -7.51
CA LEU A 104 -12.59 -2.48 -7.80
C LEU A 104 -12.23 -2.77 -9.26
N ASP A 105 -12.69 -1.94 -10.18
CA ASP A 105 -12.36 -2.04 -11.59
C ASP A 105 -10.85 -1.77 -11.81
N ALA A 106 -10.30 -0.72 -11.19
CA ALA A 106 -8.86 -0.46 -11.19
C ALA A 106 -8.03 -1.64 -10.62
N TYR A 107 -8.50 -2.29 -9.55
CA TYR A 107 -7.85 -3.49 -9.01
C TYR A 107 -7.80 -4.64 -10.02
N ARG A 108 -8.84 -4.82 -10.84
CA ARG A 108 -8.84 -5.83 -11.91
C ARG A 108 -7.76 -5.52 -12.93
N GLY A 109 -7.70 -4.27 -13.41
CA GLY A 109 -6.67 -3.85 -14.35
C GLY A 109 -5.24 -4.02 -13.81
N LEU A 110 -5.00 -3.71 -12.53
CA LEU A 110 -3.71 -3.99 -11.87
C LEU A 110 -3.41 -5.49 -11.84
N THR A 111 -4.41 -6.30 -11.52
CA THR A 111 -4.27 -7.76 -11.43
C THR A 111 -3.87 -8.36 -12.78
N GLU A 112 -4.53 -7.94 -13.86
CA GLU A 112 -4.24 -8.40 -15.21
C GLU A 112 -2.80 -8.05 -15.63
N GLN A 113 -2.36 -6.81 -15.35
CA GLN A 113 -0.99 -6.38 -15.65
C GLN A 113 0.04 -7.16 -14.84
N ILE A 114 -0.20 -7.40 -13.54
CA ILE A 114 0.73 -8.16 -12.68
C ILE A 114 0.80 -9.62 -13.13
N TYR A 115 -0.31 -10.24 -13.51
CA TYR A 115 -0.33 -11.63 -13.99
C TYR A 115 0.46 -11.82 -15.26
N GLY A 116 0.49 -10.82 -16.14
CA GLY A 116 1.27 -10.84 -17.39
C GLY A 116 2.75 -10.55 -17.23
N LEU A 117 3.24 -10.20 -16.01
CA LEU A 117 4.67 -9.94 -15.80
C LEU A 117 5.48 -11.23 -15.96
N SER A 118 6.62 -11.14 -16.66
CA SER A 118 7.63 -12.19 -16.68
C SER A 118 8.51 -12.12 -15.43
N LEU A 119 8.86 -13.28 -14.89
CA LEU A 119 9.67 -13.41 -13.67
C LEU A 119 11.14 -13.67 -13.97
N ASP A 120 11.40 -14.49 -15.00
CA ASP A 120 12.73 -14.98 -15.41
C ASP A 120 12.95 -14.98 -16.92
N GLY A 121 12.05 -14.35 -17.67
CA GLY A 121 12.05 -14.30 -19.14
C GLY A 121 11.21 -15.39 -19.81
N GLU A 122 10.92 -16.48 -19.13
CA GLU A 122 10.13 -17.62 -19.66
C GLU A 122 8.80 -17.79 -18.89
N THR A 123 8.86 -17.73 -17.56
CA THR A 123 7.71 -17.95 -16.67
C THR A 123 6.98 -16.66 -16.36
N THR A 124 5.66 -16.65 -16.48
CA THR A 124 4.82 -15.53 -16.04
C THR A 124 4.40 -15.66 -14.59
N VAL A 125 3.99 -14.52 -13.97
CA VAL A 125 3.42 -14.52 -12.62
C VAL A 125 2.21 -15.46 -12.55
N ALA A 126 1.34 -15.46 -13.56
CA ALA A 126 0.16 -16.32 -13.60
C ALA A 126 0.53 -17.82 -13.56
N GLU A 127 1.53 -18.24 -14.32
CA GLU A 127 2.01 -19.63 -14.31
C GLU A 127 2.65 -20.01 -12.98
N ALA A 128 3.48 -19.15 -12.41
CA ALA A 128 4.10 -19.38 -11.10
C ALA A 128 3.06 -19.52 -9.96
N MET A 129 1.94 -18.79 -10.05
CA MET A 129 0.84 -18.91 -9.09
C MET A 129 0.10 -20.25 -9.15
N LEU A 130 0.12 -20.94 -10.29
CA LEU A 130 -0.48 -22.26 -10.41
C LEU A 130 0.33 -23.34 -9.70
N THR A 131 1.63 -23.11 -9.52
CA THR A 131 2.57 -24.08 -8.95
C THR A 131 2.93 -23.77 -7.49
N SER A 132 2.71 -22.52 -7.02
CA SER A 132 3.10 -22.08 -5.68
C SER A 132 2.02 -21.26 -4.98
N ASP A 133 1.54 -21.77 -3.85
CA ASP A 133 0.63 -21.04 -2.95
C ASP A 133 1.30 -19.81 -2.32
N LYS A 134 2.61 -19.87 -2.09
CA LYS A 134 3.40 -18.74 -1.57
C LYS A 134 3.41 -17.60 -2.60
N MET A 135 3.60 -17.93 -3.87
CA MET A 135 3.55 -16.95 -4.96
C MET A 135 2.17 -16.32 -5.05
N SER A 136 1.10 -17.12 -5.01
CA SER A 136 -0.28 -16.62 -4.98
C SER A 136 -0.53 -15.65 -3.82
N SER A 137 -0.02 -15.96 -2.63
CA SER A 137 -0.15 -15.11 -1.44
C SER A 137 0.65 -13.82 -1.57
N ALA A 138 1.87 -13.87 -2.12
CA ALA A 138 2.73 -12.71 -2.34
C ALA A 138 2.13 -11.75 -3.37
N VAL A 139 1.61 -12.27 -4.49
CA VAL A 139 0.91 -11.48 -5.52
C VAL A 139 -0.32 -10.80 -4.96
N ARG A 140 -1.14 -11.53 -4.19
CA ARG A 140 -2.31 -10.97 -3.53
C ARG A 140 -1.92 -9.83 -2.57
N GLY A 141 -0.87 -10.02 -1.77
CA GLY A 141 -0.34 -8.98 -0.90
C GLY A 141 0.14 -7.74 -1.66
N THR A 142 0.77 -7.93 -2.80
CA THR A 142 1.23 -6.85 -3.68
C THR A 142 0.04 -6.05 -4.23
N ILE A 143 -1.00 -6.71 -4.72
CA ILE A 143 -2.21 -6.06 -5.24
C ILE A 143 -2.96 -5.31 -4.13
N MET A 144 -3.11 -5.92 -2.95
CA MET A 144 -3.76 -5.29 -1.80
C MET A 144 -3.00 -4.08 -1.27
N GLY A 145 -1.69 -4.00 -1.51
CA GLY A 145 -0.84 -2.86 -1.19
C GLY A 145 -0.87 -1.72 -2.22
N ALA A 146 -1.71 -1.81 -3.25
CA ALA A 146 -1.84 -0.75 -4.25
C ALA A 146 -2.40 0.54 -3.65
N GLU A 147 -1.81 1.66 -4.02
CA GLU A 147 -2.21 2.99 -3.58
C GLU A 147 -3.21 3.62 -4.53
N THR A 148 -4.16 4.38 -3.98
CA THR A 148 -5.05 5.21 -4.78
C THR A 148 -4.36 6.53 -5.09
N VAL A 149 -4.05 6.75 -6.37
CA VAL A 149 -3.35 7.95 -6.85
C VAL A 149 -4.32 9.11 -7.01
N ARG A 150 -5.50 8.83 -7.63
CA ARG A 150 -6.45 9.87 -8.00
C ARG A 150 -7.88 9.33 -8.00
N ILE A 151 -8.81 10.19 -7.59
CA ILE A 151 -10.25 9.94 -7.69
C ILE A 151 -10.87 11.19 -8.28
N GLU A 152 -11.45 11.09 -9.47
CA GLU A 152 -12.03 12.22 -10.16
C GLU A 152 -13.40 11.88 -10.78
N PRO A 153 -14.30 12.86 -10.86
CA PRO A 153 -15.50 12.71 -11.68
C PRO A 153 -15.13 12.88 -13.14
N THR A 154 -15.50 11.92 -13.97
CA THR A 154 -15.37 11.96 -15.43
C THR A 154 -16.75 12.20 -16.03
N GLY A 155 -16.97 13.41 -16.55
CA GLY A 155 -18.29 13.83 -17.00
C GLY A 155 -19.28 14.06 -15.84
N SER A 156 -20.58 13.87 -16.11
CA SER A 156 -21.65 14.18 -15.15
C SER A 156 -22.06 13.01 -14.26
N ASP A 157 -21.77 11.79 -14.66
CA ASP A 157 -22.33 10.57 -14.01
C ASP A 157 -21.31 9.44 -13.78
N THR A 158 -20.03 9.67 -14.01
CA THR A 158 -19.01 8.62 -13.88
C THR A 158 -17.89 9.08 -12.95
N TYR A 159 -17.37 8.17 -12.13
CA TYR A 159 -16.14 8.35 -11.39
C TYR A 159 -15.02 7.53 -12.02
N GLU A 160 -13.85 8.13 -12.06
CA GLU A 160 -12.59 7.53 -12.45
C GLU A 160 -11.71 7.40 -11.21
N VAL A 161 -11.08 6.24 -11.05
CA VAL A 161 -10.10 5.98 -9.97
C VAL A 161 -8.83 5.44 -10.58
N GLU A 162 -7.73 6.15 -10.39
CA GLU A 162 -6.38 5.69 -10.74
C GLU A 162 -5.72 5.05 -9.53
N MET A 163 -5.20 3.84 -9.70
CA MET A 163 -4.43 3.13 -8.70
C MET A 163 -3.05 2.75 -9.22
N SER A 164 -2.09 2.63 -8.30
CA SER A 164 -0.70 2.30 -8.63
C SER A 164 -0.14 1.28 -7.65
N VAL A 165 0.65 0.35 -8.18
CA VAL A 165 1.54 -0.51 -7.39
C VAL A 165 2.96 0.00 -7.57
N SER A 166 3.66 0.28 -6.46
CA SER A 166 5.02 0.81 -6.53
C SER A 166 5.98 -0.21 -7.12
N GLU A 167 6.94 0.31 -7.86
CA GLU A 167 8.06 -0.46 -8.43
C GLU A 167 8.77 -1.33 -7.36
N ALA A 168 8.94 -0.81 -6.15
CA ALA A 168 9.58 -1.53 -5.06
C ALA A 168 8.85 -2.83 -4.69
N HIS A 169 7.51 -2.84 -4.73
CA HIS A 169 6.71 -4.03 -4.46
C HIS A 169 6.88 -5.06 -5.57
N ILE A 170 6.84 -4.64 -6.83
CA ILE A 170 7.04 -5.51 -7.99
C ILE A 170 8.45 -6.11 -7.99
N ARG A 171 9.46 -5.28 -7.78
CA ARG A 171 10.87 -5.71 -7.70
C ARG A 171 11.08 -6.75 -6.58
N ARG A 172 10.48 -6.53 -5.42
CA ARG A 172 10.55 -7.49 -4.29
C ARG A 172 9.88 -8.82 -4.64
N LEU A 173 8.74 -8.79 -5.33
CA LEU A 173 8.06 -9.99 -5.78
C LEU A 173 8.97 -10.83 -6.71
N ILE A 174 9.54 -10.19 -7.74
CA ILE A 174 10.45 -10.82 -8.71
C ILE A 174 11.70 -11.36 -8.02
N GLN A 175 12.34 -10.56 -7.15
CA GLN A 175 13.55 -10.99 -6.42
C GLN A 175 13.30 -12.17 -5.49
N ASN A 176 12.17 -12.21 -4.81
CA ASN A 176 11.84 -13.33 -3.93
C ASN A 176 11.60 -14.62 -4.72
N TYR A 177 10.98 -14.52 -5.89
CA TYR A 177 10.83 -15.66 -6.80
C TYR A 177 12.18 -16.16 -7.30
N THR A 178 13.03 -15.28 -7.84
CA THR A 178 14.36 -15.63 -8.36
C THR A 178 15.27 -16.25 -7.30
N ARG A 179 15.08 -15.89 -6.02
CA ARG A 179 15.81 -16.47 -4.88
C ARG A 179 15.22 -17.80 -4.40
N GLY A 180 14.14 -18.29 -4.98
CA GLY A 180 13.45 -19.52 -4.54
C GLY A 180 12.76 -19.39 -3.16
N LEU A 181 12.36 -18.18 -2.78
CA LEU A 181 11.65 -17.91 -1.52
C LEU A 181 10.13 -18.03 -1.64
N LEU A 182 9.61 -18.04 -2.88
CA LEU A 182 8.18 -18.11 -3.23
C LEU A 182 7.81 -19.42 -3.91
#